data_56f028be1acfc1e0a8120d7a33d2c200
#
_entry.id   56f028be1acfc1e0a8120d7a33d2c200
#
_cell.length_a   1.000
_cell.length_b   1.000
_cell.length_c   1.000
_cell.angle_alpha   90.00
_cell.angle_beta   90.00
_cell.angle_gamma   90.00
#
_symmetry.space_group_name_H-M   'P 1'
#
loop_
_entity.id
_entity.type
_entity.pdbx_description
1 polymer ?
#
loop_
_entity_poly.entity_id
_entity_poly.type
_entity_poly.pdbx_seq_one_letter_code
_entity_poly.pdbx_strand_id
1 'polypeptide(L)'
;MEVDFGELRTHFTDLLDARLGGRAIECSDQWFAGCEHLVNPDPPIYKDRHFSSTGQWMDGWESRRAFGRRARTVDHDWCVLRLGTPGTLRALNIDTSH
;
A
#
# COMPACT_ATOMS: atom_id res chain seq x y z
N MET A 1 -4.76 -8.78 22.11
CA MET A 1 -5.16 -7.37 22.38
C MET A 1 -5.69 -6.77 21.09
N GLU A 2 -6.85 -6.20 21.17
CA GLU A 2 -7.45 -5.51 20.04
C GLU A 2 -6.91 -4.07 19.94
N VAL A 3 -6.59 -3.63 18.74
CA VAL A 3 -6.07 -2.29 18.51
C VAL A 3 -7.12 -1.47 17.77
N ASP A 4 -7.46 -0.31 18.31
CA ASP A 4 -8.37 0.63 17.65
C ASP A 4 -7.57 1.59 16.77
N PHE A 5 -7.60 1.36 15.48
CA PHE A 5 -6.88 2.21 14.51
C PHE A 5 -7.50 3.60 14.38
N GLY A 6 -8.77 3.78 14.73
CA GLY A 6 -9.37 5.11 14.81
C GLY A 6 -8.73 5.95 15.89
N GLU A 7 -8.48 5.37 17.06
CA GLU A 7 -7.76 6.05 18.14
C GLU A 7 -6.31 6.33 17.76
N LEU A 8 -5.63 5.40 17.10
CA LEU A 8 -4.27 5.61 16.63
C LEU A 8 -4.19 6.82 15.69
N ARG A 9 -5.12 6.96 14.76
CA ARG A 9 -5.17 8.11 13.85
C ARG A 9 -5.40 9.42 14.57
N THR A 10 -6.13 9.41 15.67
CA THR A 10 -6.40 10.60 16.46
C THR A 10 -5.19 11.05 17.27
N HIS A 11 -4.41 10.10 17.80
CA HIS A 11 -3.33 10.39 18.74
C HIS A 11 -1.94 10.35 18.13
N PHE A 12 -1.77 9.74 16.97
CA PHE A 12 -0.47 9.55 16.33
C PHE A 12 -0.49 10.04 14.89
N THR A 13 0.67 10.45 14.42
CA THR A 13 0.86 10.88 13.04
C THR A 13 1.07 9.67 12.14
N ASP A 14 0.41 9.65 10.99
CA ASP A 14 0.66 8.68 9.94
C ASP A 14 1.92 9.11 9.16
N LEU A 15 3.05 8.48 9.48
CA LEU A 15 4.33 8.84 8.88
C LEU A 15 4.44 8.45 7.42
N LEU A 16 3.57 7.59 6.91
CA LEU A 16 3.53 7.20 5.50
C LEU A 16 2.60 8.04 4.65
N ASP A 17 1.84 8.95 5.25
CA ASP A 17 0.91 9.82 4.52
C ASP A 17 1.67 10.60 3.44
N ALA A 18 1.23 10.46 2.18
CA ALA A 18 1.86 11.14 1.05
C ALA A 18 1.85 12.66 1.21
N ARG A 19 0.84 13.21 1.89
CA ARG A 19 0.75 14.65 2.16
C ARG A 19 1.87 15.13 3.09
N LEU A 20 2.43 14.23 3.89
CA LEU A 20 3.54 14.51 4.80
C LEU A 20 4.89 14.07 4.21
N GLY A 21 4.91 13.65 2.96
CA GLY A 21 6.13 13.24 2.28
C GLY A 21 6.37 11.75 2.20
N GLY A 22 5.44 10.91 2.69
CA GLY A 22 5.55 9.46 2.52
C GLY A 22 5.61 9.07 1.06
N ARG A 23 6.44 8.09 0.72
CA ARG A 23 6.64 7.66 -0.67
C ARG A 23 6.82 6.16 -0.76
N ALA A 24 6.29 5.57 -1.84
CA ALA A 24 6.66 4.24 -2.26
C ALA A 24 7.93 4.36 -3.13
N ILE A 25 9.01 3.74 -2.69
CA ILE A 25 10.31 3.86 -3.34
C ILE A 25 10.48 2.80 -4.42
N GLU A 26 10.13 1.57 -4.10
CA GLU A 26 10.39 0.43 -4.96
C GLU A 26 9.46 -0.72 -4.60
N CYS A 27 9.14 -1.55 -5.56
CA CYS A 27 8.40 -2.79 -5.32
C CYS A 27 8.83 -3.86 -6.31
N SER A 28 8.49 -5.11 -5.99
CA SER A 28 8.80 -6.26 -6.84
C SER A 28 8.00 -6.25 -8.14
N ASP A 29 6.73 -5.86 -8.07
CA ASP A 29 5.82 -5.84 -9.22
C ASP A 29 4.62 -4.95 -8.89
N GLN A 30 4.17 -4.17 -9.87
CA GLN A 30 3.00 -3.32 -9.74
C GLN A 30 2.17 -3.29 -11.03
N TRP A 31 2.14 -4.42 -11.72
CA TRP A 31 1.51 -4.52 -13.03
C TRP A 31 0.04 -4.11 -13.01
N PHE A 32 -0.74 -4.58 -12.05
CA PHE A 32 -2.18 -4.31 -11.99
C PHE A 32 -2.50 -2.98 -11.32
N ALA A 33 -1.79 -2.62 -10.27
CA ALA A 33 -1.97 -1.35 -9.59
C ALA A 33 -0.68 -0.94 -8.88
N GLY A 34 -0.35 0.34 -8.95
CA GLY A 34 0.90 0.88 -8.47
C GLY A 34 1.04 0.88 -6.95
N CYS A 35 2.25 0.70 -6.47
CA CYS A 35 2.53 0.70 -5.03
C CYS A 35 2.41 2.09 -4.39
N GLU A 36 2.39 3.16 -5.17
CA GLU A 36 2.17 4.52 -4.66
C GLU A 36 0.81 4.68 -3.97
N HIS A 37 -0.16 3.83 -4.28
CA HIS A 37 -1.45 3.85 -3.59
C HIS A 37 -1.32 3.53 -2.10
N LEU A 38 -0.26 2.84 -1.68
CA LEU A 38 -0.05 2.46 -0.29
C LEU A 38 0.15 3.64 0.66
N VAL A 39 0.57 4.78 0.15
CA VAL A 39 0.79 5.99 0.95
C VAL A 39 -0.35 7.01 0.82
N ASN A 40 -1.43 6.65 0.14
CA ASN A 40 -2.63 7.45 0.07
C ASN A 40 -3.33 7.43 1.44
N PRO A 41 -3.53 8.60 2.08
CA PRO A 41 -4.12 8.67 3.42
C PRO A 41 -5.63 8.47 3.45
N ASP A 42 -6.30 8.58 2.31
CA ASP A 42 -7.75 8.50 2.24
C ASP A 42 -8.23 7.06 2.38
N PRO A 43 -9.45 6.84 2.86
CA PRO A 43 -10.04 5.50 2.85
C PRO A 43 -10.05 4.91 1.45
N PRO A 44 -9.83 3.59 1.31
CA PRO A 44 -9.84 2.96 0.00
C PRO A 44 -11.22 3.05 -0.65
N ILE A 45 -11.23 3.22 -1.96
CA ILE A 45 -12.46 3.34 -2.74
C ILE A 45 -12.55 2.22 -3.78
N TYR A 46 -13.76 1.91 -4.19
CA TYR A 46 -14.04 0.98 -5.27
C TYR A 46 -14.78 1.71 -6.39
N LYS A 47 -14.28 1.55 -7.62
CA LYS A 47 -14.91 2.13 -8.81
C LYS A 47 -15.50 1.01 -9.65
N ASP A 48 -16.83 0.86 -9.61
CA ASP A 48 -17.51 -0.18 -10.37
C ASP A 48 -17.29 0.02 -11.87
N ARG A 49 -16.97 -1.07 -12.56
CA ARG A 49 -16.78 -1.09 -14.02
C ARG A 49 -15.78 -0.06 -14.55
N HIS A 50 -14.83 0.34 -13.73
CA HIS A 50 -13.76 1.22 -14.15
C HIS A 50 -12.52 0.40 -14.50
N PHE A 51 -12.08 0.47 -15.74
CA PHE A 51 -10.98 -0.36 -16.23
C PHE A 51 -9.78 0.48 -16.60
N SER A 52 -8.59 -0.04 -16.27
CA SER A 52 -7.32 0.46 -16.76
C SER A 52 -6.83 -0.41 -17.91
N SER A 53 -5.65 -0.11 -18.46
CA SER A 53 -5.04 -0.92 -19.52
C SER A 53 -4.72 -2.36 -19.08
N THR A 54 -4.70 -2.62 -17.76
CA THR A 54 -4.31 -3.92 -17.22
C THR A 54 -5.47 -4.65 -16.49
N GLY A 55 -6.69 -4.11 -16.55
CA GLY A 55 -7.85 -4.74 -15.96
C GLY A 55 -8.72 -3.79 -15.13
N GLN A 56 -9.51 -4.35 -14.22
CA GLN A 56 -10.35 -3.58 -13.32
C GLN A 56 -9.49 -2.64 -12.46
N TRP A 57 -9.87 -1.37 -12.40
CA TRP A 57 -9.18 -0.42 -11.54
C TRP A 57 -9.38 -0.77 -10.06
N MET A 58 -8.29 -0.79 -9.31
CA MET A 58 -8.30 -1.06 -7.88
C MET A 58 -7.51 0.02 -7.14
N ASP A 59 -8.03 0.44 -5.98
CA ASP A 59 -7.35 1.37 -5.10
C ASP A 59 -6.43 0.60 -4.16
N GLY A 60 -5.16 0.54 -4.51
CA GLY A 60 -4.18 -0.17 -3.73
C GLY A 60 -3.05 -0.68 -4.61
N TRP A 61 -2.15 -1.40 -4.02
CA TRP A 61 -1.06 -2.07 -4.72
C TRP A 61 -1.48 -3.49 -5.10
N GLU A 62 -1.33 -3.83 -6.37
CA GLU A 62 -1.63 -5.17 -6.85
C GLU A 62 -0.54 -5.65 -7.81
N SER A 63 0.11 -6.74 -7.44
CA SER A 63 1.15 -7.39 -8.24
C SER A 63 0.57 -8.56 -9.05
N ARG A 64 1.38 -9.06 -10.00
CA ARG A 64 1.10 -10.33 -10.69
C ARG A 64 1.35 -11.54 -9.78
N ARG A 65 1.74 -11.30 -8.54
CA ARG A 65 2.13 -12.30 -7.53
C ARG A 65 3.41 -13.04 -7.89
N ALA A 66 4.28 -13.21 -6.91
CA ALA A 66 5.55 -13.92 -7.08
C ALA A 66 5.35 -15.41 -7.35
N PHE A 67 4.35 -16.00 -6.67
CA PHE A 67 4.03 -17.42 -6.85
C PHE A 67 3.59 -17.70 -8.28
N GLY A 68 4.25 -18.66 -8.93
CA GLY A 68 3.92 -19.06 -10.30
C GLY A 68 4.54 -18.21 -11.40
N ARG A 69 5.21 -17.11 -11.08
CA ARG A 69 5.95 -16.34 -12.09
C ARG A 69 7.26 -17.04 -12.43
N ARG A 70 7.47 -17.28 -13.73
CA ARG A 70 8.71 -17.90 -14.22
C ARG A 70 9.92 -17.02 -13.98
N ALA A 71 11.07 -17.63 -13.79
CA ALA A 71 12.36 -16.97 -13.62
C ALA A 71 12.45 -16.05 -12.41
N ARG A 72 11.58 -16.26 -11.43
CA ARG A 72 11.66 -15.53 -10.16
C ARG A 72 12.69 -16.19 -9.25
N THR A 73 13.55 -15.36 -8.69
CA THR A 73 14.52 -15.80 -7.70
C THR A 73 14.00 -15.67 -6.27
N VAL A 74 12.88 -14.96 -6.09
CA VAL A 74 12.21 -14.80 -4.81
C VAL A 74 10.77 -15.31 -4.91
N ASP A 75 10.24 -15.78 -3.80
CA ASP A 75 8.93 -16.42 -3.72
C ASP A 75 7.86 -15.55 -3.05
N HIS A 76 8.13 -14.26 -2.91
CA HIS A 76 7.20 -13.30 -2.30
C HIS A 76 7.27 -11.96 -3.01
N ASP A 77 6.19 -11.19 -2.90
CA ASP A 77 6.21 -9.81 -3.32
C ASP A 77 6.61 -8.89 -2.16
N TRP A 78 7.23 -7.78 -2.51
CA TRP A 78 7.73 -6.84 -1.52
C TRP A 78 7.62 -5.41 -2.05
N CYS A 79 7.57 -4.47 -1.13
CA CYS A 79 7.72 -3.04 -1.45
C CYS A 79 8.52 -2.35 -0.37
N VAL A 80 9.13 -1.24 -0.76
CA VAL A 80 9.86 -0.37 0.15
C VAL A 80 9.14 0.96 0.22
N LEU A 81 8.74 1.34 1.42
CA LEU A 81 8.08 2.61 1.70
C LEU A 81 9.02 3.49 2.52
N ARG A 82 9.03 4.76 2.18
CA ARG A 82 9.84 5.75 2.91
C ARG A 82 8.91 6.62 3.73
N LEU A 83 9.21 6.73 5.02
CA LEU A 83 8.50 7.67 5.90
C LEU A 83 8.78 9.11 5.46
N GLY A 84 7.80 9.97 5.58
CA GLY A 84 7.94 11.39 5.24
C GLY A 84 8.90 12.12 6.18
N THR A 85 9.04 11.61 7.39
CA THR A 85 9.97 12.12 8.41
C THR A 85 10.40 10.97 9.31
N PRO A 86 11.58 11.01 9.90
CA PRO A 86 11.97 10.02 10.90
C PRO A 86 11.02 10.02 12.09
N GLY A 87 10.78 8.86 12.66
CA GLY A 87 9.92 8.74 13.83
C GLY A 87 9.96 7.34 14.41
N THR A 88 9.38 7.20 15.58
CA THR A 88 9.23 5.90 16.24
C THR A 88 7.90 5.28 15.79
N LEU A 89 7.98 4.09 15.19
CA LEU A 89 6.78 3.36 14.79
C LEU A 89 6.11 2.76 16.01
N ARG A 90 4.81 3.01 16.17
CA ARG A 90 3.98 2.45 17.24
C ARG A 90 3.06 1.36 16.73
N ALA A 91 2.60 1.49 15.50
CA ALA A 91 1.68 0.53 14.90
C ALA A 91 1.82 0.58 13.38
N LEU A 92 1.38 -0.49 12.74
CA LEU A 92 1.27 -0.59 11.29
C LEU A 92 -0.14 -1.09 10.98
N ASN A 93 -0.84 -0.35 10.13
CA ASN A 93 -2.16 -0.75 9.64
C ASN A 93 -2.03 -1.19 8.18
N ILE A 94 -2.30 -2.45 7.93
CA ILE A 94 -2.32 -3.00 6.56
C ILE A 94 -3.78 -3.21 6.18
N ASP A 95 -4.26 -2.38 5.26
CA ASP A 95 -5.64 -2.41 4.80
C ASP A 95 -5.73 -3.23 3.52
N THR A 96 -6.51 -4.31 3.57
CA THR A 96 -6.74 -5.20 2.43
C THR A 96 -8.16 -5.06 1.87
N SER A 97 -8.84 -3.94 2.12
CA SER A 97 -10.18 -3.66 1.59
C SER A 97 -10.18 -3.54 0.07
N HIS A 98 -11.24 -4.04 -0.55
CA HIS A 98 -11.43 -3.99 -2.00
C HIS A 98 -10.28 -4.68 -2.73
#